data_c1d7ab963241afe9de106949098afd7d
#
_entry.id   c1d7ab963241afe9de106949098afd7d
#
_cell.length_a   1.000
_cell.length_b   1.000
_cell.length_c   1.000
_cell.angle_alpha   90.00
_cell.angle_beta   90.00
_cell.angle_gamma   90.00
#
_symmetry.space_group_name_H-M   'P 1'
#
loop_
_entity.id
_entity.type
_entity.pdbx_description
1 polymer ?
#
loop_
_entity_poly.entity_id
_entity_poly.type
_entity_poly.pdbx_seq_one_letter_code
_entity_poly.pdbx_strand_id
1 'polypeptide(L)'
;MSADKRTDEELLTAACQGDEGALALLIDRHRDRLERMVRLRMDRRLQGRIDPADVVQDTYLAARGKFAQYCATDPRLPFFLWLRLEVGQMLLYLHRTHLGTKMRDAGQEVALHRGPMPQVSSVSLAEHLLGKLTSASRAAMRAEIQLRVQEALNGMDAQDREVLILRHFEALSNGEVAQVLGIKPTAAVNRYVRALRRLKDVFEGMQGGIEGIWG
;
A
#
# COMPACT_ATOMS: atom_id res chain seq x y z
N MET A 1 19.61 7.95 -21.92
CA MET A 1 18.35 8.68 -21.83
C MET A 1 18.47 9.63 -20.66
N SER A 2 18.39 10.94 -20.91
CA SER A 2 18.44 11.95 -19.83
C SER A 2 17.17 11.82 -19.00
N ALA A 3 17.30 11.61 -17.69
CA ALA A 3 16.14 11.61 -16.80
C ALA A 3 15.44 12.97 -16.89
N ASP A 4 14.15 12.97 -17.13
CA ASP A 4 13.35 14.21 -17.15
C ASP A 4 13.42 14.88 -15.76
N LYS A 5 13.89 16.11 -15.71
CA LYS A 5 14.14 16.86 -14.46
C LYS A 5 12.91 17.59 -13.91
N ARG A 6 11.79 17.58 -14.66
CA ARG A 6 10.54 18.23 -14.20
C ARG A 6 10.07 17.61 -12.90
N THR A 7 9.52 18.42 -12.02
CA THR A 7 8.86 17.96 -10.78
C THR A 7 7.53 17.25 -11.10
N ASP A 8 6.97 16.51 -10.14
CA ASP A 8 5.66 15.88 -10.30
C ASP A 8 4.54 16.91 -10.53
N GLU A 9 4.66 18.11 -9.94
CA GLU A 9 3.70 19.21 -10.15
C GLU A 9 3.78 19.79 -11.56
N GLU A 10 5.00 19.96 -12.10
CA GLU A 10 5.20 20.42 -13.48
C GLU A 10 4.68 19.40 -14.49
N LEU A 11 4.97 18.10 -14.26
CA LEU A 11 4.45 17.01 -15.10
C LEU A 11 2.92 16.94 -15.04
N LEU A 12 2.32 17.07 -13.85
CA LEU A 12 0.88 17.05 -13.67
C LEU A 12 0.22 18.23 -14.39
N THR A 13 0.81 19.42 -14.29
CA THR A 13 0.31 20.62 -14.97
C THR A 13 0.33 20.44 -16.49
N ALA A 14 1.44 19.97 -17.05
CA ALA A 14 1.57 19.70 -18.48
C ALA A 14 0.58 18.61 -18.94
N ALA A 15 0.45 17.53 -18.16
CA ALA A 15 -0.50 16.45 -18.45
C ALA A 15 -1.96 16.94 -18.47
N CYS A 16 -2.36 17.79 -17.51
CA CYS A 16 -3.69 18.40 -17.50
C CYS A 16 -3.94 19.33 -18.70
N GLN A 17 -2.88 19.83 -19.33
CA GLN A 17 -2.92 20.61 -20.57
C GLN A 17 -2.90 19.75 -21.86
N GLY A 18 -2.86 18.41 -21.71
CA GLY A 18 -2.93 17.48 -22.83
C GLY A 18 -1.58 16.87 -23.24
N ASP A 19 -0.48 17.09 -22.49
CA ASP A 19 0.79 16.42 -22.72
C ASP A 19 0.72 14.95 -22.24
N GLU A 20 0.42 14.02 -23.16
CA GLU A 20 0.37 12.58 -22.87
C GLU A 20 1.72 12.02 -22.42
N GLY A 21 2.84 12.58 -22.91
CA GLY A 21 4.18 12.17 -22.50
C GLY A 21 4.45 12.52 -21.03
N ALA A 22 3.99 13.70 -20.58
CA ALA A 22 4.08 14.09 -19.17
C ALA A 22 3.27 13.17 -18.28
N LEU A 23 2.06 12.77 -18.68
CA LEU A 23 1.24 11.82 -17.93
C LEU A 23 1.93 10.45 -17.82
N ALA A 24 2.48 9.95 -18.93
CA ALA A 24 3.19 8.67 -18.94
C ALA A 24 4.40 8.67 -18.00
N LEU A 25 5.21 9.75 -18.03
CA LEU A 25 6.35 9.92 -17.14
C LEU A 25 5.95 10.02 -15.67
N LEU A 26 4.89 10.77 -15.39
CA LEU A 26 4.38 10.93 -14.02
C LEU A 26 3.92 9.59 -13.43
N ILE A 27 3.24 8.77 -14.22
CA ILE A 27 2.80 7.44 -13.79
C ILE A 27 4.00 6.50 -13.61
N ASP A 28 4.98 6.56 -14.52
CA ASP A 28 6.17 5.71 -14.43
C ASP A 28 6.98 5.99 -13.15
N ARG A 29 7.06 7.24 -12.70
CA ARG A 29 7.67 7.61 -11.41
C ARG A 29 7.01 6.95 -10.20
N HIS A 30 5.71 6.69 -10.28
CA HIS A 30 4.96 6.07 -9.19
C HIS A 30 4.79 4.56 -9.36
N ARG A 31 5.24 3.98 -10.47
CA ARG A 31 5.07 2.56 -10.84
C ARG A 31 5.51 1.64 -9.71
N ASP A 32 6.77 1.71 -9.30
CA ASP A 32 7.33 0.82 -8.26
C ASP A 32 6.57 0.89 -6.94
N ARG A 33 6.10 2.09 -6.59
CA ARG A 33 5.33 2.32 -5.38
C ARG A 33 3.94 1.68 -5.47
N LEU A 34 3.29 1.78 -6.62
CA LEU A 34 2.00 1.14 -6.89
C LEU A 34 2.12 -0.39 -6.96
N GLU A 35 3.16 -0.92 -7.61
CA GLU A 35 3.40 -2.36 -7.66
C GLU A 35 3.64 -2.97 -6.27
N ARG A 36 4.40 -2.27 -5.40
CA ARG A 36 4.57 -2.71 -4.00
C ARG A 36 3.23 -2.75 -3.26
N MET A 37 2.39 -1.73 -3.44
CA MET A 37 1.04 -1.69 -2.87
C MET A 37 0.18 -2.85 -3.38
N VAL A 38 0.16 -3.09 -4.70
CA VAL A 38 -0.58 -4.21 -5.32
C VAL A 38 -0.11 -5.53 -4.74
N ARG A 39 1.20 -5.77 -4.70
CA ARG A 39 1.79 -7.02 -4.20
C ARG A 39 1.40 -7.30 -2.74
N LEU A 40 1.36 -6.26 -1.91
CA LEU A 40 0.97 -6.38 -0.51
C LEU A 40 -0.53 -6.63 -0.33
N ARG A 41 -1.39 -5.96 -1.13
CA ARG A 41 -2.85 -5.98 -0.98
C ARG A 41 -3.54 -7.06 -1.81
N MET A 42 -2.82 -7.69 -2.73
CA MET A 42 -3.33 -8.79 -3.54
C MET A 42 -3.53 -10.05 -2.68
N ASP A 43 -4.69 -10.67 -2.79
CA ASP A 43 -4.96 -11.95 -2.11
C ASP A 43 -3.93 -13.02 -2.55
N ARG A 44 -3.43 -13.81 -1.61
CA ARG A 44 -2.42 -14.85 -1.85
C ARG A 44 -2.83 -15.85 -2.94
N ARG A 45 -4.12 -16.13 -3.08
CA ARG A 45 -4.65 -17.03 -4.12
C ARG A 45 -4.49 -16.49 -5.54
N LEU A 46 -4.30 -15.18 -5.69
CA LEU A 46 -4.05 -14.51 -6.97
C LEU A 46 -2.56 -14.29 -7.21
N GLN A 47 -1.74 -14.28 -6.16
CA GLN A 47 -0.29 -14.18 -6.27
C GLN A 47 0.24 -15.38 -7.06
N GLY A 48 1.06 -15.12 -8.08
CA GLY A 48 1.57 -16.13 -9.01
C GLY A 48 0.65 -16.41 -10.22
N ARG A 49 -0.58 -15.84 -10.27
CA ARG A 49 -1.46 -15.87 -11.44
C ARG A 49 -1.61 -14.50 -12.10
N ILE A 50 -1.47 -13.44 -11.33
CA ILE A 50 -1.62 -12.05 -11.76
C ILE A 50 -0.33 -11.33 -11.37
N ASP A 51 0.31 -10.69 -12.36
CA ASP A 51 1.48 -9.88 -12.11
C ASP A 51 1.05 -8.49 -11.59
N PRO A 52 1.62 -8.01 -10.48
CA PRO A 52 1.41 -6.64 -10.01
C PRO A 52 1.65 -5.56 -11.07
N ALA A 53 2.63 -5.77 -11.96
CA ALA A 53 2.91 -4.83 -13.05
C ALA A 53 1.76 -4.74 -14.05
N ASP A 54 1.11 -5.87 -14.37
CA ASP A 54 -0.06 -5.90 -15.27
C ASP A 54 -1.23 -5.15 -14.63
N VAL A 55 -1.47 -5.33 -13.32
CA VAL A 55 -2.52 -4.59 -12.60
C VAL A 55 -2.30 -3.09 -12.67
N VAL A 56 -1.06 -2.62 -12.50
CA VAL A 56 -0.72 -1.19 -12.60
C VAL A 56 -0.91 -0.70 -14.04
N GLN A 57 -0.53 -1.49 -15.03
CA GLN A 57 -0.70 -1.16 -16.44
C GLN A 57 -2.18 -1.07 -16.84
N ASP A 58 -3.01 -2.04 -16.45
CA ASP A 58 -4.45 -2.03 -16.72
C ASP A 58 -5.14 -0.85 -16.02
N THR A 59 -4.71 -0.55 -14.78
CA THR A 59 -5.18 0.63 -14.07
C THR A 59 -4.83 1.91 -14.82
N TYR A 60 -3.63 2.01 -15.38
CA TYR A 60 -3.23 3.17 -16.19
C TYR A 60 -4.17 3.37 -17.37
N LEU A 61 -4.46 2.31 -18.13
CA LEU A 61 -5.35 2.37 -19.28
C LEU A 61 -6.77 2.85 -18.88
N ALA A 62 -7.30 2.33 -17.76
CA ALA A 62 -8.59 2.75 -17.24
C ALA A 62 -8.58 4.19 -16.70
N ALA A 63 -7.50 4.60 -16.03
CA ALA A 63 -7.33 5.92 -15.44
C ALA A 63 -7.22 7.04 -16.50
N ARG A 64 -6.65 6.75 -17.68
CA ARG A 64 -6.61 7.73 -18.79
C ARG A 64 -8.00 8.27 -19.12
N GLY A 65 -9.02 7.43 -19.13
CA GLY A 65 -10.41 7.87 -19.40
C GLY A 65 -10.99 8.78 -18.33
N LYS A 66 -10.47 8.74 -17.10
CA LYS A 66 -10.92 9.54 -15.97
C LYS A 66 -10.03 10.76 -15.68
N PHE A 67 -8.88 10.85 -16.35
CA PHE A 67 -7.86 11.84 -16.03
C PHE A 67 -8.34 13.29 -16.27
N ALA A 68 -9.09 13.54 -17.33
CA ALA A 68 -9.67 14.86 -17.60
C ALA A 68 -10.60 15.30 -16.45
N GLN A 69 -11.41 14.39 -15.91
CA GLN A 69 -12.26 14.67 -14.76
C GLN A 69 -11.44 14.96 -13.51
N TYR A 70 -10.37 14.20 -13.28
CA TYR A 70 -9.44 14.45 -12.17
C TYR A 70 -8.83 15.87 -12.26
N CYS A 71 -8.38 16.29 -13.45
CA CYS A 71 -7.82 17.63 -13.65
C CYS A 71 -8.84 18.74 -13.41
N ALA A 72 -10.13 18.52 -13.69
CA ALA A 72 -11.21 19.47 -13.50
C ALA A 72 -11.73 19.55 -12.06
N THR A 73 -11.31 18.64 -11.17
CA THR A 73 -11.78 18.58 -9.77
C THR A 73 -11.01 19.59 -8.91
N ASP A 74 -11.70 20.40 -8.09
CA ASP A 74 -11.10 21.36 -7.16
C ASP A 74 -11.83 21.31 -5.79
N PRO A 75 -11.13 21.11 -4.64
CA PRO A 75 -9.72 20.72 -4.56
C PRO A 75 -9.52 19.26 -5.01
N ARG A 76 -8.50 19.02 -5.80
CA ARG A 76 -8.15 17.67 -6.25
C ARG A 76 -7.25 16.95 -5.23
N LEU A 77 -7.37 15.64 -5.18
CA LEU A 77 -6.45 14.81 -4.44
C LEU A 77 -5.03 14.93 -5.00
N PRO A 78 -3.97 14.79 -4.18
CA PRO A 78 -2.63 14.55 -4.69
C PRO A 78 -2.64 13.42 -5.72
N PHE A 79 -1.89 13.58 -6.82
CA PHE A 79 -1.96 12.66 -7.97
C PHE A 79 -1.71 11.20 -7.57
N PHE A 80 -0.71 10.97 -6.72
CA PHE A 80 -0.45 9.61 -6.22
C PHE A 80 -1.63 9.01 -5.46
N LEU A 81 -2.32 9.80 -4.63
CA LEU A 81 -3.49 9.30 -3.88
C LEU A 81 -4.66 8.98 -4.81
N TRP A 82 -4.84 9.75 -5.87
CA TRP A 82 -5.82 9.45 -6.90
C TRP A 82 -5.49 8.15 -7.64
N LEU A 83 -4.25 7.97 -8.12
CA LEU A 83 -3.80 6.70 -8.72
C LEU A 83 -3.97 5.51 -7.78
N ARG A 84 -3.63 5.71 -6.51
CA ARG A 84 -3.80 4.69 -5.47
C ARG A 84 -5.25 4.23 -5.36
N LEU A 85 -6.21 5.14 -5.46
CA LEU A 85 -7.64 4.80 -5.45
C LEU A 85 -8.04 3.99 -6.70
N GLU A 86 -7.57 4.37 -7.87
CA GLU A 86 -7.85 3.65 -9.11
C GLU A 86 -7.28 2.21 -9.05
N VAL A 87 -6.04 2.03 -8.58
CA VAL A 87 -5.44 0.71 -8.35
C VAL A 87 -6.25 -0.10 -7.33
N GLY A 88 -6.71 0.53 -6.25
CA GLY A 88 -7.56 -0.13 -5.26
C GLY A 88 -8.86 -0.65 -5.84
N GLN A 89 -9.51 0.13 -6.71
CA GLN A 89 -10.73 -0.28 -7.42
C GLN A 89 -10.45 -1.47 -8.36
N MET A 90 -9.33 -1.44 -9.10
CA MET A 90 -8.91 -2.55 -9.95
C MET A 90 -8.66 -3.82 -9.15
N LEU A 91 -7.96 -3.74 -8.02
CA LEU A 91 -7.74 -4.90 -7.13
C LEU A 91 -9.05 -5.48 -6.61
N LEU A 92 -10.00 -4.64 -6.20
CA LEU A 92 -11.32 -5.10 -5.76
C LEU A 92 -12.10 -5.76 -6.88
N TYR A 93 -12.00 -5.25 -8.10
CA TYR A 93 -12.60 -5.88 -9.27
C TYR A 93 -11.99 -7.27 -9.50
N LEU A 94 -10.66 -7.39 -9.52
CA LEU A 94 -9.96 -8.67 -9.68
C LEU A 94 -10.31 -9.68 -8.57
N HIS A 95 -10.36 -9.23 -7.31
CA HIS A 95 -10.76 -10.09 -6.20
C HIS A 95 -12.19 -10.61 -6.38
N ARG A 96 -13.15 -9.76 -6.78
CA ARG A 96 -14.53 -10.18 -7.04
C ARG A 96 -14.63 -11.16 -8.20
N THR A 97 -13.91 -10.88 -9.28
CA THR A 97 -13.97 -11.71 -10.50
C THR A 97 -13.38 -13.10 -10.29
N HIS A 98 -12.24 -13.17 -9.59
CA HIS A 98 -11.48 -14.43 -9.47
C HIS A 98 -11.75 -15.20 -8.17
N LEU A 99 -12.22 -14.56 -7.11
CA LEU A 99 -12.41 -15.18 -5.80
C LEU A 99 -13.89 -15.28 -5.39
N GLY A 100 -14.80 -14.72 -6.20
CA GLY A 100 -16.24 -14.71 -5.94
C GLY A 100 -16.67 -13.67 -4.88
N THR A 101 -17.99 -13.44 -4.79
CA THR A 101 -18.63 -12.35 -4.05
C THR A 101 -18.62 -12.52 -2.52
N LYS A 102 -18.01 -13.57 -1.97
CA LYS A 102 -18.02 -13.85 -0.52
C LYS A 102 -17.16 -12.92 0.33
N MET A 103 -16.41 -11.99 -0.27
CA MET A 103 -15.69 -10.93 0.45
C MET A 103 -16.55 -9.66 0.61
N ARG A 104 -17.77 -9.81 1.12
CA ARG A 104 -18.49 -8.68 1.72
C ARG A 104 -17.94 -8.48 3.12
N ASP A 105 -16.91 -7.68 3.26
CA ASP A 105 -16.60 -7.08 4.55
C ASP A 105 -17.68 -6.01 4.83
N ALA A 106 -18.65 -6.42 5.66
CA ALA A 106 -19.61 -5.53 6.26
C ALA A 106 -18.85 -4.63 7.25
N GLY A 107 -18.58 -3.39 6.89
CA GLY A 107 -17.99 -2.43 7.81
C GLY A 107 -17.26 -1.25 7.18
N GLN A 108 -17.22 -1.12 5.87
CA GLN A 108 -16.62 0.07 5.27
C GLN A 108 -17.69 1.12 4.93
N GLU A 109 -18.07 1.93 5.92
CA GLU A 109 -18.58 3.27 5.65
C GLU A 109 -17.45 4.09 5.02
N VAL A 110 -17.59 4.37 3.74
CA VAL A 110 -16.59 5.01 2.90
C VAL A 110 -16.63 6.50 3.16
N ALA A 111 -15.65 7.05 3.88
CA ALA A 111 -15.36 8.48 3.81
C ALA A 111 -14.98 8.85 2.36
N LEU A 112 -15.37 10.03 1.90
CA LEU A 112 -15.29 10.50 0.49
C LEU A 112 -13.90 10.39 -0.16
N HIS A 113 -12.84 10.27 0.64
CA HIS A 113 -11.44 10.12 0.23
C HIS A 113 -10.87 8.72 0.51
N ARG A 114 -11.71 7.80 1.03
CA ARG A 114 -11.38 6.41 1.32
C ARG A 114 -12.06 5.52 0.31
N GLY A 115 -11.57 5.49 -0.92
CA GLY A 115 -12.01 4.46 -1.86
C GLY A 115 -11.83 3.07 -1.20
N PRO A 116 -12.74 2.11 -1.48
CA PRO A 116 -12.61 0.77 -0.96
C PRO A 116 -11.26 0.19 -1.37
N MET A 117 -10.51 -0.34 -0.40
CA MET A 117 -9.18 -0.91 -0.62
C MET A 117 -9.15 -2.31 0.00
N PRO A 118 -8.61 -3.33 -0.70
CA PRO A 118 -8.43 -4.65 -0.11
C PRO A 118 -7.60 -4.58 1.18
N GLN A 119 -8.09 -5.24 2.22
CA GLN A 119 -7.36 -5.33 3.49
C GLN A 119 -6.16 -6.25 3.35
N VAL A 120 -5.06 -5.88 4.01
CA VAL A 120 -3.87 -6.74 4.09
C VAL A 120 -4.05 -7.71 5.25
N SER A 121 -3.90 -9.01 4.99
CA SER A 121 -3.93 -10.01 6.06
C SER A 121 -2.69 -9.87 6.95
N SER A 122 -2.81 -10.17 8.25
CA SER A 122 -1.68 -10.18 9.17
C SER A 122 -0.59 -11.18 8.76
N VAL A 123 -0.98 -12.27 8.10
CA VAL A 123 -0.05 -13.26 7.52
C VAL A 123 0.80 -12.61 6.43
N SER A 124 0.16 -11.98 5.44
CA SER A 124 0.87 -11.30 4.35
C SER A 124 1.75 -10.16 4.87
N LEU A 125 1.24 -9.39 5.83
CA LEU A 125 1.98 -8.28 6.42
C LEU A 125 3.21 -8.77 7.20
N ALA A 126 3.09 -9.86 7.98
CA ALA A 126 4.21 -10.45 8.70
C ALA A 126 5.28 -11.00 7.73
N GLU A 127 4.87 -11.65 6.64
CA GLU A 127 5.79 -12.13 5.60
C GLU A 127 6.59 -10.98 4.97
N HIS A 128 5.93 -9.86 4.69
CA HIS A 128 6.59 -8.68 4.13
C HIS A 128 7.52 -7.97 5.13
N LEU A 129 7.13 -7.91 6.41
CA LEU A 129 7.96 -7.33 7.48
C LEU A 129 9.25 -8.13 7.70
N LEU A 130 9.16 -9.46 7.65
CA LEU A 130 10.30 -10.36 7.90
C LEU A 130 11.18 -10.56 6.65
N GLY A 131 10.68 -10.18 5.47
CA GLY A 131 11.42 -10.34 4.22
C GLY A 131 11.77 -11.80 3.90
N LYS A 132 12.75 -11.99 3.02
CA LYS A 132 13.28 -13.32 2.65
C LYS A 132 14.50 -13.65 3.53
N LEU A 133 14.29 -14.24 4.69
CA LEU A 133 15.37 -14.81 5.47
C LEU A 133 15.84 -16.12 4.80
N THR A 134 17.14 -16.22 4.45
CA THR A 134 17.62 -17.16 3.42
C THR A 134 18.29 -18.42 3.92
N SER A 135 18.33 -18.76 5.21
CA SER A 135 19.00 -19.98 5.66
C SER A 135 18.05 -21.04 6.24
N ALA A 136 18.25 -22.30 5.82
CA ALA A 136 17.45 -23.45 6.26
C ALA A 136 17.51 -23.70 7.78
N SER A 137 18.66 -23.44 8.41
CA SER A 137 18.85 -23.59 9.88
C SER A 137 18.03 -22.55 10.69
N ARG A 138 17.55 -21.51 10.06
CA ARG A 138 16.71 -20.45 10.65
C ARG A 138 15.22 -20.61 10.36
N ALA A 139 14.79 -21.64 9.62
CA ALA A 139 13.41 -21.82 9.20
C ALA A 139 12.42 -21.98 10.37
N ALA A 140 12.79 -22.79 11.39
CA ALA A 140 11.95 -22.98 12.58
C ALA A 140 11.83 -21.69 13.40
N MET A 141 12.94 -20.99 13.61
CA MET A 141 12.96 -19.70 14.30
C MET A 141 12.13 -18.67 13.53
N ARG A 142 12.24 -18.64 12.19
CA ARG A 142 11.43 -17.75 11.35
C ARG A 142 9.93 -18.03 11.49
N ALA A 143 9.51 -19.29 11.53
CA ALA A 143 8.11 -19.66 11.70
C ALA A 143 7.57 -19.16 13.05
N GLU A 144 8.34 -19.31 14.12
CA GLU A 144 7.97 -18.78 15.44
C GLU A 144 7.86 -17.24 15.43
N ILE A 145 8.87 -16.56 14.87
CA ILE A 145 8.85 -15.09 14.72
C ILE A 145 7.63 -14.64 13.92
N GLN A 146 7.35 -15.32 12.81
CA GLN A 146 6.23 -15.01 11.97
C GLN A 146 4.89 -15.12 12.72
N LEU A 147 4.70 -16.18 13.51
CA LEU A 147 3.51 -16.35 14.34
C LEU A 147 3.37 -15.21 15.38
N ARG A 148 4.43 -14.88 16.09
CA ARG A 148 4.42 -13.79 17.08
C ARG A 148 4.11 -12.43 16.45
N VAL A 149 4.70 -12.14 15.28
CA VAL A 149 4.41 -10.91 14.54
C VAL A 149 2.95 -10.90 14.08
N GLN A 150 2.41 -12.02 13.59
CA GLN A 150 1.00 -12.14 13.21
C GLN A 150 0.06 -11.89 14.41
N GLU A 151 0.37 -12.47 15.56
CA GLU A 151 -0.39 -12.26 16.80
C GLU A 151 -0.37 -10.79 17.23
N ALA A 152 0.79 -10.14 17.18
CA ALA A 152 0.91 -8.72 17.46
C ALA A 152 0.07 -7.87 16.52
N LEU A 153 0.13 -8.17 15.22
CA LEU A 153 -0.66 -7.48 14.18
C LEU A 153 -2.17 -7.71 14.36
N ASN A 154 -2.58 -8.94 14.72
CA ASN A 154 -3.99 -9.25 14.98
C ASN A 154 -4.53 -8.51 16.22
N GLY A 155 -3.68 -8.34 17.23
CA GLY A 155 -4.04 -7.59 18.44
C GLY A 155 -3.92 -6.07 18.28
N MET A 156 -3.49 -5.53 17.14
CA MET A 156 -3.47 -4.09 16.87
C MET A 156 -4.87 -3.57 16.53
N ASP A 157 -5.12 -2.31 16.92
CA ASP A 157 -6.23 -1.54 16.34
C ASP A 157 -6.11 -1.50 14.80
N ALA A 158 -7.24 -1.65 14.09
CA ALA A 158 -7.26 -1.74 12.64
C ALA A 158 -6.67 -0.48 11.97
N GLN A 159 -6.88 0.70 12.56
CA GLN A 159 -6.29 1.93 12.04
C GLN A 159 -4.79 2.03 12.31
N ASP A 160 -4.29 1.52 13.44
CA ASP A 160 -2.85 1.49 13.72
C ASP A 160 -2.12 0.57 12.75
N ARG A 161 -2.72 -0.59 12.44
CA ARG A 161 -2.21 -1.52 11.43
C ARG A 161 -2.23 -0.89 10.03
N GLU A 162 -3.32 -0.21 9.65
CA GLU A 162 -3.39 0.46 8.36
C GLU A 162 -2.37 1.61 8.25
N VAL A 163 -2.18 2.41 9.30
CA VAL A 163 -1.13 3.44 9.32
C VAL A 163 0.25 2.85 9.09
N LEU A 164 0.55 1.69 9.71
CA LEU A 164 1.81 0.98 9.48
C LEU A 164 1.98 0.60 8.00
N ILE A 165 0.93 0.07 7.37
CA ILE A 165 0.93 -0.29 5.95
C ILE A 165 1.19 0.94 5.08
N LEU A 166 0.43 2.00 5.27
CA LEU A 166 0.53 3.22 4.49
C LEU A 166 1.91 3.88 4.60
N ARG A 167 2.47 3.93 5.81
CA ARG A 167 3.77 4.57 6.06
C ARG A 167 4.95 3.73 5.59
N HIS A 168 4.95 2.44 5.94
CA HIS A 168 6.13 1.59 5.77
C HIS A 168 6.19 0.93 4.38
N PHE A 169 5.05 0.48 3.87
CA PHE A 169 5.01 -0.25 2.59
C PHE A 169 4.58 0.62 1.41
N GLU A 170 3.61 1.48 1.61
CA GLU A 170 3.15 2.38 0.56
C GLU A 170 3.90 3.72 0.54
N ALA A 171 4.82 3.94 1.49
CA ALA A 171 5.69 5.10 1.61
C ALA A 171 4.93 6.45 1.56
N LEU A 172 3.75 6.53 2.19
CA LEU A 172 2.97 7.76 2.30
C LEU A 172 3.58 8.68 3.37
N SER A 173 3.56 9.99 3.13
CA SER A 173 3.83 11.00 4.15
C SER A 173 2.76 10.99 5.25
N ASN A 174 3.03 11.58 6.40
CA ASN A 174 2.03 11.70 7.47
C ASN A 174 0.78 12.49 7.04
N GLY A 175 0.96 13.48 6.17
CA GLY A 175 -0.14 14.25 5.57
C GLY A 175 -1.02 13.40 4.67
N GLU A 176 -0.42 12.62 3.77
CA GLU A 176 -1.13 11.70 2.89
C GLU A 176 -1.86 10.60 3.68
N VAL A 177 -1.22 10.04 4.72
CA VAL A 177 -1.88 9.07 5.62
C VAL A 177 -3.09 9.70 6.31
N ALA A 178 -2.94 10.94 6.77
CA ALA A 178 -4.04 11.67 7.41
C ALA A 178 -5.22 11.87 6.44
N GLN A 179 -4.94 12.24 5.19
CA GLN A 179 -5.96 12.35 4.14
C GLN A 179 -6.64 11.00 3.84
N VAL A 180 -5.84 9.94 3.63
CA VAL A 180 -6.37 8.59 3.35
C VAL A 180 -7.25 8.09 4.50
N LEU A 181 -6.85 8.32 5.75
CA LEU A 181 -7.58 7.81 6.91
C LEU A 181 -8.64 8.78 7.46
N GLY A 182 -8.70 10.02 6.95
CA GLY A 182 -9.59 11.07 7.48
C GLY A 182 -9.31 11.39 8.95
N ILE A 183 -8.03 11.44 9.34
CA ILE A 183 -7.56 11.77 10.70
C ILE A 183 -6.61 12.98 10.65
N LYS A 184 -6.29 13.54 11.81
CA LYS A 184 -5.29 14.62 11.89
C LYS A 184 -3.88 14.07 11.65
N PRO A 185 -2.94 14.82 11.03
CA PRO A 185 -1.56 14.38 10.82
C PRO A 185 -0.85 13.94 12.11
N THR A 186 -1.09 14.64 13.22
CA THR A 186 -0.56 14.27 14.55
C THR A 186 -1.09 12.92 15.02
N ALA A 187 -2.36 12.60 14.74
CA ALA A 187 -2.93 11.29 15.05
C ALA A 187 -2.30 10.19 14.21
N ALA A 188 -2.00 10.45 12.94
CA ALA A 188 -1.28 9.51 12.07
C ALA A 188 0.11 9.18 12.63
N VAL A 189 0.88 10.21 13.06
CA VAL A 189 2.19 10.01 13.71
C VAL A 189 2.07 9.16 14.97
N ASN A 190 1.13 9.51 15.86
CA ASN A 190 0.97 8.80 17.14
C ASN A 190 0.56 7.33 16.93
N ARG A 191 -0.31 7.06 15.96
CA ARG A 191 -0.71 5.70 15.60
C ARG A 191 0.46 4.91 15.02
N TYR A 192 1.26 5.51 14.15
CA TYR A 192 2.46 4.88 13.59
C TYR A 192 3.47 4.50 14.68
N VAL A 193 3.78 5.44 15.61
CA VAL A 193 4.70 5.20 16.73
C VAL A 193 4.17 4.08 17.63
N ARG A 194 2.86 4.04 17.90
CA ARG A 194 2.22 2.97 18.71
C ARG A 194 2.35 1.60 18.01
N ALA A 195 2.08 1.54 16.71
CA ALA A 195 2.23 0.31 15.94
C ALA A 195 3.69 -0.20 15.94
N LEU A 196 4.66 0.71 15.76
CA LEU A 196 6.08 0.36 15.81
C LEU A 196 6.52 -0.12 17.19
N ARG A 197 6.07 0.52 18.27
CA ARG A 197 6.38 0.08 19.66
C ARG A 197 5.89 -1.34 19.89
N ARG A 198 4.66 -1.65 19.46
CA ARG A 198 4.11 -3.00 19.62
C ARG A 198 4.91 -4.06 18.84
N LEU A 199 5.39 -3.74 17.65
CA LEU A 199 6.30 -4.64 16.91
C LEU A 199 7.65 -4.78 17.61
N LYS A 200 8.20 -3.67 18.11
CA LYS A 200 9.46 -3.67 18.86
C LYS A 200 9.38 -4.61 20.08
N ASP A 201 8.32 -4.51 20.87
CA ASP A 201 8.11 -5.36 22.06
C ASP A 201 8.15 -6.87 21.70
N VAL A 202 7.59 -7.23 20.52
CA VAL A 202 7.65 -8.61 20.01
C VAL A 202 9.10 -9.04 19.73
N PHE A 203 9.87 -8.18 19.07
CA PHE A 203 11.26 -8.50 18.72
C PHE A 203 12.19 -8.49 19.94
N GLU A 204 11.98 -7.62 20.92
CA GLU A 204 12.77 -7.59 22.15
C GLU A 204 12.46 -8.77 23.07
N GLY A 205 11.23 -9.29 23.07
CA GLY A 205 10.84 -10.49 23.83
C GLY A 205 11.38 -11.81 23.24
N MET A 206 12.13 -11.76 22.12
CA MET A 206 12.71 -12.94 21.49
C MET A 206 14.16 -13.12 21.93
N GLN A 207 14.49 -14.33 22.40
CA GLN A 207 15.87 -14.67 22.77
C GLN A 207 16.81 -14.53 21.56
N GLY A 208 17.70 -13.53 21.61
CA GLY A 208 18.70 -13.27 20.56
C GLY A 208 18.60 -11.88 19.89
N GLY A 209 17.60 -11.09 20.19
CA GLY A 209 17.46 -9.73 19.66
C GLY A 209 17.39 -9.62 18.13
N ILE A 210 17.28 -8.37 17.63
CA ILE A 210 17.23 -8.04 16.19
C ILE A 210 18.57 -8.41 15.49
N GLU A 211 19.67 -8.46 16.19
CA GLU A 211 21.03 -8.76 15.64
C GLU A 211 21.11 -10.14 14.95
N GLY A 212 20.31 -11.11 15.40
CA GLY A 212 20.22 -12.43 14.77
C GLY A 212 19.41 -12.48 13.48
N ILE A 213 18.66 -11.42 13.14
CA ILE A 213 17.74 -11.39 12.00
C ILE A 213 18.34 -10.65 10.81
N TRP A 214 19.19 -9.66 11.06
CA TRP A 214 19.76 -8.75 10.04
C TRP A 214 21.28 -8.90 9.86
N GLY A 215 21.91 -9.91 10.46
CA GLY A 215 23.32 -10.27 10.32
C GLY A 215 23.60 -11.20 9.12
#